data_a00293f7eae33ca7418fd62574b51ddc
#
_entry.id   a00293f7eae33ca7418fd62574b51ddc
#
_cell.length_a   1.000
_cell.length_b   1.000
_cell.length_c   1.000
_cell.angle_alpha   90.00
_cell.angle_beta   90.00
_cell.angle_gamma   90.00
#
_symmetry.space_group_name_H-M   'P 1'
#
loop_
_entity.id
_entity.type
_entity.pdbx_description
1 polymer ?
#
loop_
_entity_poly.entity_id
_entity_poly.type
_entity_poly.pdbx_seq_one_letter_code
_entity_poly.pdbx_strand_id
1 'polypeptide(L)'
;MEAPNVDEPVFLISAAAELAGMHAQTLRQYDRLGLVVPKRRPGGGRRYSLRDVATLREVQRMSQDEGINLAGIARILTLAARVTDLETEVEKLRPRADTGARVFTSGPTGSVVIVERGQRVSRNEGRAVVIWSGTID
;
A
#
# COMPACT_ATOMS: atom_id res chain seq x y z
N MET A 1 -2.47 -11.90 24.97
CA MET A 1 -3.36 -10.88 24.55
C MET A 1 -3.16 -10.62 23.08
N GLU A 2 -4.20 -10.61 22.33
CA GLU A 2 -4.07 -10.40 20.93
C GLU A 2 -4.06 -8.96 20.60
N ALA A 3 -3.34 -8.60 19.58
CA ALA A 3 -3.31 -7.25 19.12
C ALA A 3 -4.68 -6.90 18.52
N PRO A 4 -5.10 -5.68 18.62
CA PRO A 4 -6.38 -5.29 18.04
C PRO A 4 -6.32 -5.40 16.53
N ASN A 5 -7.42 -5.80 15.97
CA ASN A 5 -7.51 -5.91 14.53
C ASN A 5 -7.78 -4.52 13.98
N VAL A 6 -6.78 -3.95 13.32
CA VAL A 6 -6.90 -2.59 12.83
C VAL A 6 -7.89 -2.45 11.68
N ASP A 7 -8.24 -3.57 11.07
CA ASP A 7 -9.18 -3.52 9.96
C ASP A 7 -10.61 -3.78 10.35
N GLU A 8 -10.85 -4.02 11.62
CA GLU A 8 -12.19 -4.31 12.04
C GLU A 8 -13.03 -3.05 12.13
N PRO A 9 -14.16 -2.98 11.45
CA PRO A 9 -14.96 -1.75 11.39
C PRO A 9 -15.86 -1.64 12.60
N VAL A 10 -15.33 -1.07 13.66
CA VAL A 10 -16.07 -1.00 14.92
C VAL A 10 -16.51 0.39 15.33
N PHE A 11 -16.00 1.44 14.71
CA PHE A 11 -16.28 2.77 15.19
C PHE A 11 -17.44 3.41 14.43
N LEU A 12 -18.38 3.97 15.18
CA LEU A 12 -19.42 4.78 14.57
C LEU A 12 -18.79 6.03 14.01
N ILE A 13 -19.49 6.67 13.12
CA ILE A 13 -18.94 7.86 12.45
C ILE A 13 -18.58 8.94 13.46
N SER A 14 -19.35 9.10 14.52
CA SER A 14 -19.04 10.12 15.50
C SER A 14 -17.74 9.82 16.22
N ALA A 15 -17.52 8.56 16.57
CA ALA A 15 -16.29 8.18 17.24
C ALA A 15 -15.11 8.29 16.30
N ALA A 16 -15.29 7.89 15.05
CA ALA A 16 -14.21 7.98 14.07
C ALA A 16 -13.85 9.43 13.83
N ALA A 17 -14.84 10.31 13.75
CA ALA A 17 -14.58 11.72 13.55
C ALA A 17 -13.80 12.30 14.71
N GLU A 18 -14.16 11.92 15.91
CA GLU A 18 -13.46 12.41 17.06
C GLU A 18 -12.02 11.92 17.09
N LEU A 19 -11.82 10.65 16.81
CA LEU A 19 -10.47 10.09 16.78
C LEU A 19 -9.63 10.72 15.68
N ALA A 20 -10.25 11.07 14.57
CA ALA A 20 -9.51 11.65 13.45
C ALA A 20 -9.37 13.17 13.59
N GLY A 21 -10.04 13.77 14.53
CA GLY A 21 -9.95 15.21 14.72
C GLY A 21 -10.66 16.00 13.65
N MET A 22 -11.78 15.51 13.15
CA MET A 22 -12.51 16.21 12.11
C MET A 22 -14.00 16.04 12.35
N HIS A 23 -14.79 16.76 11.58
CA HIS A 23 -16.24 16.73 11.74
C HIS A 23 -16.82 15.51 11.04
N ALA A 24 -17.88 14.98 11.62
CA ALA A 24 -18.56 13.85 11.01
C ALA A 24 -19.04 14.17 9.61
N GLN A 25 -19.42 15.41 9.36
CA GLN A 25 -19.86 15.80 8.04
C GLN A 25 -18.73 15.65 7.02
N THR A 26 -17.50 15.92 7.44
CA THR A 26 -16.35 15.73 6.56
C THR A 26 -16.18 14.26 6.22
N LEU A 27 -16.40 13.39 7.19
CA LEU A 27 -16.32 11.97 6.93
C LEU A 27 -17.38 11.53 5.92
N ARG A 28 -18.59 12.09 6.04
CA ARG A 28 -19.63 11.77 5.07
C ARG A 28 -19.26 12.24 3.68
N GLN A 29 -18.62 13.40 3.60
CA GLN A 29 -18.19 13.93 2.31
C GLN A 29 -17.11 13.03 1.71
N TYR A 30 -16.16 12.60 2.51
CA TYR A 30 -15.10 11.73 2.01
C TYR A 30 -15.65 10.37 1.59
N ASP A 31 -16.69 9.89 2.26
CA ASP A 31 -17.37 8.68 1.84
C ASP A 31 -17.99 8.88 0.46
N ARG A 32 -18.69 9.99 0.26
CA ARG A 32 -19.32 10.25 -1.04
C ARG A 32 -18.30 10.40 -2.14
N LEU A 33 -17.14 10.94 -1.82
CA LEU A 33 -16.09 11.12 -2.82
C LEU A 33 -15.26 9.87 -3.04
N GLY A 34 -15.47 8.86 -2.23
CA GLY A 34 -14.70 7.63 -2.37
C GLY A 34 -13.31 7.70 -1.79
N LEU A 35 -13.02 8.71 -1.00
CA LEU A 35 -11.70 8.83 -0.41
C LEU A 35 -11.50 7.89 0.76
N VAL A 36 -12.42 7.85 1.67
CA VAL A 36 -12.38 6.91 2.78
C VAL A 36 -13.79 6.37 2.92
N VAL A 37 -13.98 5.13 2.55
CA VAL A 37 -15.30 4.54 2.48
C VAL A 37 -15.46 3.56 3.62
N PRO A 38 -16.37 3.83 4.53
CA PRO A 38 -16.57 2.92 5.66
C PRO A 38 -17.34 1.68 5.23
N LYS A 39 -17.31 0.69 6.08
CA LYS A 39 -18.16 -0.46 5.86
C LYS A 39 -19.53 -0.16 6.42
N ARG A 40 -20.52 -0.80 5.82
CA ARG A 40 -21.87 -0.60 6.28
C ARG A 40 -22.37 -1.88 6.89
N ARG A 41 -23.00 -1.74 8.01
CA ARG A 41 -23.55 -2.90 8.68
C ARG A 41 -24.99 -3.10 8.27
N PRO A 42 -25.45 -4.33 8.19
CA PRO A 42 -26.83 -4.58 7.88
C PRO A 42 -27.72 -3.85 8.89
N GLY A 43 -28.61 -3.06 8.41
CA GLY A 43 -29.50 -2.33 9.28
C GLY A 43 -28.84 -1.25 10.08
N GLY A 44 -27.58 -1.01 9.87
CA GLY A 44 -26.90 -0.02 10.64
C GLY A 44 -26.20 0.98 9.78
N GLY A 45 -25.49 1.85 10.37
CA GLY A 45 -24.84 2.90 9.66
C GLY A 45 -23.41 2.58 9.30
N ARG A 46 -22.66 3.62 9.13
CA ARG A 46 -21.27 3.50 8.75
C ARG A 46 -20.43 3.03 9.91
N ARG A 47 -19.47 2.19 9.63
CA ARG A 47 -18.52 1.73 10.62
C ARG A 47 -17.13 1.88 10.07
N TYR A 48 -16.26 2.44 10.87
CA TYR A 48 -14.89 2.72 10.47
C TYR A 48 -13.93 1.87 11.28
N SER A 49 -12.81 1.51 10.67
CA SER A 49 -11.79 0.76 11.36
C SER A 49 -10.71 1.71 11.86
N LEU A 50 -9.79 1.20 12.64
CA LEU A 50 -8.64 2.01 13.05
C LEU A 50 -7.80 2.40 11.84
N ARG A 51 -7.71 1.53 10.86
CA ARG A 51 -6.99 1.86 9.64
C ARG A 51 -7.68 3.01 8.91
N ASP A 52 -8.99 3.02 8.90
CA ASP A 52 -9.74 4.13 8.30
C ASP A 52 -9.45 5.42 9.04
N VAL A 53 -9.39 5.37 10.36
CA VAL A 53 -9.09 6.57 11.14
C VAL A 53 -7.69 7.08 10.81
N ALA A 54 -6.74 6.17 10.67
CA ALA A 54 -5.38 6.56 10.31
C ALA A 54 -5.35 7.21 8.93
N THR A 55 -6.13 6.68 7.99
CA THR A 55 -6.21 7.27 6.66
C THR A 55 -6.84 8.65 6.72
N LEU A 56 -7.88 8.81 7.54
CA LEU A 56 -8.51 10.11 7.69
C LEU A 56 -7.52 11.14 8.23
N ARG A 57 -6.71 10.74 9.20
CA ARG A 57 -5.71 11.64 9.75
C ARG A 57 -4.67 12.00 8.71
N GLU A 58 -4.29 11.06 7.86
CA GLU A 58 -3.34 11.32 6.82
C GLU A 58 -3.91 12.26 5.76
N VAL A 59 -5.19 12.09 5.42
CA VAL A 59 -5.86 13.00 4.49
C VAL A 59 -5.86 14.41 5.07
N GLN A 60 -6.15 14.51 6.35
CA GLN A 60 -6.17 15.80 7.00
C GLN A 60 -4.79 16.45 6.97
N ARG A 61 -3.77 15.67 7.24
CA ARG A 61 -2.41 16.18 7.23
C ARG A 61 -2.01 16.65 5.83
N MET A 62 -2.31 15.88 4.82
CA MET A 62 -1.99 16.26 3.45
C MET A 62 -2.73 17.52 3.06
N SER A 63 -3.95 17.65 3.49
CA SER A 63 -4.75 18.81 3.13
C SER A 63 -4.29 20.05 3.88
N GLN A 64 -4.10 19.92 5.18
CA GLN A 64 -3.84 21.09 6.00
C GLN A 64 -2.38 21.45 6.07
N ASP A 65 -1.51 20.48 6.20
CA ASP A 65 -0.10 20.78 6.37
C ASP A 65 0.63 20.89 5.06
N GLU A 66 0.23 20.14 4.06
CA GLU A 66 0.92 20.14 2.79
C GLU A 66 0.15 20.86 1.70
N GLY A 67 -1.06 21.27 1.99
CA GLY A 67 -1.82 22.05 1.02
C GLY A 67 -2.23 21.29 -0.23
N ILE A 68 -2.34 19.99 -0.16
CA ILE A 68 -2.69 19.21 -1.32
C ILE A 68 -4.23 19.22 -1.46
N ASN A 69 -4.70 19.47 -2.66
CA ASN A 69 -6.16 19.49 -2.84
C ASN A 69 -6.70 18.07 -2.88
N LEU A 70 -8.02 17.95 -2.79
CA LEU A 70 -8.64 16.64 -2.66
C LEU A 70 -8.38 15.74 -3.86
N ALA A 71 -8.31 16.31 -5.06
CA ALA A 71 -8.02 15.50 -6.23
C ALA A 71 -6.63 14.88 -6.13
N GLY A 72 -5.67 15.66 -5.66
CA GLY A 72 -4.32 15.15 -5.46
C GLY A 72 -4.27 14.08 -4.37
N ILE A 73 -5.00 14.32 -3.29
CA ILE A 73 -5.05 13.36 -2.19
C ILE A 73 -5.65 12.05 -2.69
N ALA A 74 -6.71 12.12 -3.51
CA ALA A 74 -7.32 10.91 -4.04
C ALA A 74 -6.30 10.10 -4.86
N ARG A 75 -5.50 10.78 -5.65
CA ARG A 75 -4.48 10.09 -6.43
C ARG A 75 -3.41 9.50 -5.55
N ILE A 76 -3.02 10.22 -4.52
CA ILE A 76 -2.03 9.71 -3.59
C ILE A 76 -2.54 8.46 -2.90
N LEU A 77 -3.79 8.47 -2.46
CA LEU A 77 -4.35 7.30 -1.79
C LEU A 77 -4.43 6.11 -2.73
N THR A 78 -4.78 6.35 -3.98
CA THR A 78 -4.82 5.28 -4.97
C THR A 78 -3.44 4.69 -5.19
N LEU A 79 -2.44 5.56 -5.32
CA LEU A 79 -1.08 5.09 -5.52
C LEU A 79 -0.54 4.39 -4.28
N ALA A 80 -0.89 4.88 -3.10
CA ALA A 80 -0.45 4.24 -1.87
C ALA A 80 -1.05 2.84 -1.75
N ALA A 81 -2.30 2.68 -2.14
CA ALA A 81 -2.93 1.37 -2.13
C ALA A 81 -2.24 0.44 -3.12
N ARG A 82 -1.86 0.98 -4.27
CA ARG A 82 -1.16 0.18 -5.26
C ARG A 82 0.21 -0.26 -4.74
N VAL A 83 0.89 0.64 -4.04
CA VAL A 83 2.18 0.30 -3.45
C VAL A 83 2.00 -0.82 -2.44
N THR A 84 0.99 -0.73 -1.60
CA THR A 84 0.74 -1.77 -0.61
C THR A 84 0.46 -3.10 -1.29
N ASP A 85 -0.32 -3.09 -2.36
CA ASP A 85 -0.62 -4.32 -3.08
C ASP A 85 0.64 -4.92 -3.67
N LEU A 86 1.48 -4.08 -4.24
CA LEU A 86 2.72 -4.57 -4.84
C LEU A 86 3.68 -5.09 -3.78
N GLU A 87 3.72 -4.43 -2.64
CA GLU A 87 4.56 -4.91 -1.54
C GLU A 87 4.09 -6.26 -1.05
N THR A 88 2.79 -6.46 -0.99
CA THR A 88 2.24 -7.75 -0.60
C THR A 88 2.62 -8.82 -1.63
N GLU A 89 2.55 -8.45 -2.89
CA GLU A 89 2.90 -9.39 -3.94
C GLU A 89 4.37 -9.78 -3.86
N VAL A 90 5.22 -8.80 -3.63
CA VAL A 90 6.64 -9.08 -3.47
C VAL A 90 6.86 -10.00 -2.29
N GLU A 91 6.15 -9.75 -1.20
CA GLU A 91 6.33 -10.57 -0.02
C GLU A 91 5.89 -12.02 -0.27
N LYS A 92 4.85 -12.18 -1.07
CA LYS A 92 4.41 -13.52 -1.40
C LYS A 92 5.44 -14.27 -2.24
N LEU A 93 6.15 -13.56 -3.06
CA LEU A 93 7.14 -14.20 -3.91
C LEU A 93 8.45 -14.45 -3.22
N ARG A 94 8.75 -13.69 -2.20
CA ARG A 94 10.01 -13.81 -1.52
C ARG A 94 10.27 -15.17 -0.91
N PRO A 95 9.35 -15.76 -0.20
CA PRO A 95 9.62 -17.06 0.38
C PRO A 95 9.94 -18.13 -0.63
N ARG A 96 9.30 -18.05 -1.80
CA ARG A 96 9.60 -19.00 -2.78
C ARG A 96 10.98 -18.80 -3.30
N ALA A 97 11.39 -17.59 -3.49
CA ALA A 97 12.72 -17.30 -3.94
C ALA A 97 13.73 -17.74 -2.92
N ASP A 98 13.36 -17.67 -1.65
CA ASP A 98 14.28 -18.03 -0.63
C ASP A 98 14.49 -19.47 -0.51
N THR A 99 13.63 -20.28 -0.94
CA THR A 99 13.75 -21.61 -0.72
C THR A 99 14.83 -22.15 -1.39
N GLY A 100 15.57 -22.01 -1.77
CA GLY A 100 16.50 -22.60 -2.35
C GLY A 100 17.60 -21.97 -2.45
N ALA A 101 17.78 -21.17 -2.16
CA ALA A 101 18.88 -20.69 -2.24
C ALA A 101 19.18 -19.90 -3.33
N ARG A 102 19.93 -20.17 -4.22
CA ARG A 102 20.28 -19.36 -5.20
C ARG A 102 19.78 -19.61 -6.45
N VAL A 103 19.55 -18.70 -7.24
CA VAL A 103 19.11 -18.89 -8.56
C VAL A 103 20.25 -18.62 -9.47
N PHE A 104 20.49 -19.49 -10.39
CA PHE A 104 21.53 -19.30 -11.33
C PHE A 104 20.95 -18.94 -12.65
N THR A 105 21.51 -17.98 -13.30
CA THR A 105 21.04 -17.57 -14.58
C THR A 105 22.20 -17.60 -15.51
N SER A 106 22.03 -18.21 -16.60
CA SER A 106 23.07 -18.21 -17.57
C SER A 106 22.85 -17.11 -18.51
N GLY A 107 23.78 -16.35 -18.74
CA GLY A 107 23.63 -15.29 -19.69
C GLY A 107 23.73 -15.81 -21.06
N PRO A 108 23.41 -15.03 -22.02
CA PRO A 108 23.50 -15.45 -23.40
C PRO A 108 24.89 -15.77 -23.81
N THR A 109 25.84 -15.26 -23.19
CA THR A 109 27.17 -15.57 -23.54
C THR A 109 27.57 -16.80 -22.86
N GLY A 110 26.71 -17.42 -22.19
CA GLY A 110 27.05 -18.58 -21.48
C GLY A 110 27.60 -18.33 -20.13
N SER A 111 27.81 -17.14 -19.80
CA SER A 111 28.28 -16.88 -18.48
C SER A 111 27.19 -17.09 -17.51
N VAL A 112 27.52 -17.62 -16.42
CA VAL A 112 26.57 -17.89 -15.42
C VAL A 112 26.59 -16.79 -14.44
N VAL A 113 25.47 -16.28 -14.15
CA VAL A 113 25.37 -15.24 -13.20
C VAL A 113 24.63 -15.79 -12.04
N ILE A 114 25.19 -15.68 -10.88
CA ILE A 114 24.53 -16.12 -9.72
C ILE A 114 23.79 -14.96 -9.16
N VAL A 115 22.51 -15.10 -9.09
CA VAL A 115 21.70 -14.04 -8.67
C VAL A 115 21.16 -14.35 -7.33
N GLU A 116 21.27 -13.42 -6.43
CA GLU A 116 20.67 -13.62 -5.16
C GLU A 116 19.22 -13.48 -5.34
N ARG A 117 18.46 -14.09 -4.45
CA ARG A 117 17.09 -14.00 -4.58
C ARG A 117 16.69 -12.60 -4.54
N GLY A 118 15.77 -12.19 -5.25
CA GLY A 118 15.29 -10.87 -5.30
C GLY A 118 16.00 -9.95 -6.21
N GLN A 119 17.10 -10.37 -6.74
CA GLN A 119 17.76 -9.56 -7.68
C GLN A 119 17.29 -9.88 -9.07
N ARG A 120 17.46 -8.96 -10.03
CA ARG A 120 17.01 -9.17 -11.33
C ARG A 120 18.10 -9.05 -12.23
N VAL A 121 18.24 -9.84 -13.13
CA VAL A 121 19.24 -9.79 -14.12
C VAL A 121 18.65 -9.22 -15.35
N SER A 122 19.20 -8.19 -15.83
CA SER A 122 18.66 -7.60 -16.95
C SER A 122 19.35 -8.14 -18.08
N ARG A 123 18.81 -8.53 -19.10
CA ARG A 123 19.35 -9.07 -20.14
C ARG A 123 19.61 -8.22 -21.07
N ASN A 124 20.16 -7.62 -21.31
CA ASN A 124 20.55 -6.80 -22.12
C ASN A 124 20.97 -7.26 -23.11
N GLU A 125 20.79 -7.57 -23.58
CA GLU A 125 21.16 -8.05 -24.38
C GLU A 125 22.05 -8.24 -24.77
N GLY A 126 22.13 -8.41 -24.66
CA GLY A 126 23.04 -8.78 -24.90
C GLY A 126 24.00 -8.54 -24.21
N ARG A 127 24.22 -8.33 -23.76
CA ARG A 127 24.95 -8.20 -23.10
C ARG A 127 24.89 -8.23 -22.17
N ALA A 128 25.02 -8.04 -22.12
CA ALA A 128 25.24 -8.01 -21.04
C ALA A 128 24.27 -7.88 -20.29
N VAL A 129 24.38 -8.13 -19.43
CA VAL A 129 23.53 -8.01 -18.65
C VAL A 129 23.63 -6.87 -17.93
N VAL A 130 22.76 -6.18 -17.83
CA VAL A 130 22.82 -5.17 -17.10
C VAL A 130 22.21 -5.45 -15.91
N ILE A 131 22.69 -5.19 -14.87
CA ILE A 131 22.10 -5.39 -13.75
C ILE A 131 21.46 -4.25 -13.32
N TRP A 132 20.33 -4.23 -13.13
CA TRP A 132 19.68 -3.19 -12.67
C TRP A 132 19.56 -3.30 -11.42
N SER A 133 20.03 -2.82 -10.80
CA SER A 133 19.95 -2.89 -9.58
C SER A 133 18.93 -2.27 -9.17
N GLY A 134 18.41 -2.39 -9.18
CA GLY A 134 17.59 -1.92 -9.07
C GLY A 134 17.08 -1.25 -8.96
N THR A 135 17.41 -1.09 -9.10
CA THR A 135 17.29 -0.63 -9.20
C THR A 135 16.83 -0.16 -9.75
N ILE A 136 16.53 -0.03 -9.95
CA ILE A 136 16.43 0.05 -10.41
C ILE A 136 16.17 0.41 -10.37
N ASP A 137 16.42 0.61 -10.10
CA ASP A 137 16.71 0.60 -10.02
C ASP A 137 16.48 0.66 -10.06
#